data_9962de9dd966654b549f32fa388dc02b
#
_entry.id   9962de9dd966654b549f32fa388dc02b
#
_cell.length_a   1.000
_cell.length_b   1.000
_cell.length_c   1.000
_cell.angle_alpha   90.00
_cell.angle_beta   90.00
_cell.angle_gamma   90.00
#
_symmetry.space_group_name_H-M   'P 1'
#
loop_
_entity.id
_entity.type
_entity.pdbx_description
1 polymer ?
#
loop_
_entity_poly.entity_id
_entity_poly.type
_entity_poly.pdbx_seq_one_letter_code
_entity_poly.pdbx_strand_id
1 'polypeptide(L)'
;MLFSQGVYQNQLVVSVITNPLDNITRLAPGPNIQAAMSELTNGHLEEVTSVKWQGPASLPTLTPAKPTYEDFGYKNVSLDDTYDPIYLYYDQATKSMIFQSTPAVINVYLNKDSSEMFNNLTKMTSIDLSHFDSREVETLADFLMNAESLASVDVSHFDVRKVKDFQGMFYSNSSLTSLDLTSFHTDSATNFYQMFFLCSQVSDLKIPNFKTGKVTRFESMFGSMDALESLDLTHFDVSSGENFDFMFAGNAAMTNLNISNWYTPKAKDMNSMFYMMYALPHLDISHFDTSNVTNMDSMFYEMNALEELNVSHFRTSNVTKMGSMFYNVSNVRDLDVSNFDTSNVEDMQAMFYGMESVEHLNLSNFDTRKVKNMTRMFRSINAISELDLSNFDTRNVTLMRSMFNDNKKLSKIIFSKKFDTSNVVDMQYMFGSMCAYKELDLTTANFKTSKVGHFDFMFENTRCTTPALEKIYVEEDFDITATTDPSVAFNPAYNKYIFTNQTLLRGGNGGYWTNPADANLDGLRIDQPGRKGYFTLKTP
;
A
#
# COMPACT_ATOMS: atom_id res chain seq x y z
N MET A 1 3.52 54.38 26.02
CA MET A 1 4.15 55.58 25.43
C MET A 1 4.93 56.31 26.52
N LEU A 2 6.24 56.27 26.49
CA LEU A 2 7.13 57.08 27.32
C LEU A 2 7.73 58.14 26.39
N PHE A 3 7.38 59.43 26.63
CA PHE A 3 7.96 60.54 25.90
C PHE A 3 9.20 61.04 26.64
N SER A 4 10.35 61.09 25.99
CA SER A 4 11.50 61.84 26.49
C SER A 4 11.62 63.13 25.66
N GLN A 5 11.56 64.29 26.33
CA GLN A 5 11.72 65.62 25.72
C GLN A 5 13.18 66.06 25.77
N GLY A 6 13.83 66.13 24.61
CA GLY A 6 15.11 66.83 24.48
C GLY A 6 14.92 68.04 23.58
N VAL A 7 15.12 69.25 24.13
CA VAL A 7 15.05 70.51 23.36
C VAL A 7 16.46 70.90 22.92
N TYR A 8 16.69 70.81 21.61
CA TYR A 8 17.82 71.56 20.98
C TYR A 8 17.32 72.26 19.73
N GLN A 9 17.49 73.57 19.72
CA GLN A 9 17.26 74.47 18.58
C GLN A 9 15.89 74.40 17.88
N ASN A 10 14.81 74.60 18.60
CA ASN A 10 13.45 74.76 18.02
C ASN A 10 12.96 73.63 17.10
N GLN A 11 13.48 72.48 17.18
CA GLN A 11 12.92 71.29 16.52
C GLN A 11 12.59 70.20 17.53
N LEU A 12 11.36 69.77 17.55
CA LEU A 12 10.91 68.58 18.30
C LEU A 12 11.27 67.35 17.48
N VAL A 13 12.26 66.59 17.94
CA VAL A 13 12.55 65.25 17.35
C VAL A 13 11.74 64.25 18.14
N VAL A 14 10.67 63.75 17.57
CA VAL A 14 9.93 62.58 18.10
C VAL A 14 10.57 61.36 17.52
N SER A 15 11.37 60.64 18.30
CA SER A 15 11.77 59.27 17.95
C SER A 15 10.66 58.32 18.40
N VAL A 16 9.95 57.81 17.44
CA VAL A 16 9.06 56.66 17.67
C VAL A 16 9.98 55.45 17.85
N ILE A 17 10.10 54.96 19.08
CA ILE A 17 10.68 53.64 19.29
C ILE A 17 9.61 52.63 18.85
N THR A 18 9.68 52.19 17.62
CA THR A 18 8.89 51.05 17.16
C THR A 18 9.34 49.84 17.96
N ASN A 19 8.36 49.09 18.47
CA ASN A 19 8.63 47.81 19.12
C ASN A 19 9.39 46.91 18.13
N PRO A 20 10.53 46.31 18.50
CA PRO A 20 11.27 45.40 17.58
C PRO A 20 10.46 44.22 17.03
N LEU A 21 9.26 44.02 17.57
CA LEU A 21 8.32 42.98 17.09
C LEU A 21 7.46 43.43 15.90
N ASP A 22 7.51 44.74 15.49
CA ASP A 22 6.65 45.28 14.42
C ASP A 22 7.26 45.16 13.01
N ASN A 23 8.55 44.74 12.89
CA ASN A 23 9.24 44.59 11.60
C ASN A 23 9.42 43.11 11.23
N ILE A 24 8.33 42.32 11.27
CA ILE A 24 8.36 40.92 10.87
C ILE A 24 8.03 40.82 9.39
N THR A 25 8.96 40.27 8.60
CA THR A 25 8.73 39.94 7.21
C THR A 25 8.13 38.53 7.12
N ARG A 26 6.96 38.41 6.52
CA ARG A 26 6.23 37.16 6.33
C ARG A 26 6.00 36.89 4.86
N LEU A 27 6.15 35.62 4.48
CA LEU A 27 5.79 35.15 3.15
C LEU A 27 4.27 34.97 3.00
N ALA A 28 3.81 35.07 1.79
CA ALA A 28 2.49 34.64 1.37
C ALA A 28 2.32 33.11 1.63
N PRO A 29 1.09 32.56 1.63
CA PRO A 29 0.86 31.13 1.71
C PRO A 29 1.66 30.34 0.66
N GLY A 30 2.10 29.12 1.00
CA GLY A 30 2.89 28.26 0.13
C GLY A 30 2.29 28.08 -1.26
N PRO A 31 0.98 27.77 -1.43
CA PRO A 31 0.35 27.69 -2.75
C PRO A 31 0.45 28.96 -3.58
N ASN A 32 0.44 30.14 -2.96
CA ASN A 32 0.60 31.42 -3.67
C ASN A 32 2.05 31.57 -4.18
N ILE A 33 3.04 31.12 -3.40
CA ILE A 33 4.45 31.15 -3.80
C ILE A 33 4.66 30.18 -4.95
N GLN A 34 4.12 28.97 -4.86
CA GLN A 34 4.18 27.97 -5.91
C GLN A 34 3.52 28.46 -7.22
N ALA A 35 2.37 29.14 -7.11
CA ALA A 35 1.72 29.80 -8.24
C ALA A 35 2.60 30.89 -8.86
N ALA A 36 3.27 31.73 -8.04
CA ALA A 36 4.21 32.75 -8.52
C ALA A 36 5.41 32.12 -9.24
N MET A 37 5.96 31.01 -8.73
CA MET A 37 7.01 30.24 -9.43
C MET A 37 6.53 29.72 -10.78
N SER A 38 5.31 29.17 -10.84
CA SER A 38 4.70 28.67 -12.07
C SER A 38 4.52 29.79 -13.09
N GLU A 39 4.05 30.98 -12.70
CA GLU A 39 3.96 32.12 -13.59
C GLU A 39 5.32 32.58 -14.11
N LEU A 40 6.34 32.69 -13.25
CA LEU A 40 7.69 33.10 -13.63
C LEU A 40 8.37 32.13 -14.59
N THR A 41 8.03 30.85 -14.53
CA THR A 41 8.54 29.80 -15.43
C THR A 41 7.61 29.52 -16.61
N ASN A 42 6.53 30.29 -16.81
CA ASN A 42 5.48 30.02 -17.80
C ASN A 42 4.88 28.60 -17.70
N GLY A 43 4.71 28.10 -16.49
CA GLY A 43 4.18 26.76 -16.21
C GLY A 43 5.24 25.64 -16.22
N HIS A 44 6.52 25.95 -16.42
CA HIS A 44 7.61 24.97 -16.52
C HIS A 44 8.41 24.83 -15.22
N LEU A 45 7.74 24.50 -14.12
CA LEU A 45 8.37 24.28 -12.80
C LEU A 45 9.45 23.18 -12.84
N GLU A 46 9.27 22.18 -13.70
CA GLU A 46 10.22 21.09 -13.92
C GLU A 46 11.57 21.56 -14.48
N GLU A 47 11.69 22.80 -14.96
CA GLU A 47 12.97 23.35 -15.41
C GLU A 47 13.81 23.97 -14.30
N VAL A 48 13.24 24.23 -13.12
CA VAL A 48 13.96 24.85 -12.00
C VAL A 48 15.00 23.86 -11.46
N THR A 49 16.28 24.27 -11.47
CA THR A 49 17.39 23.43 -11.00
C THR A 49 17.90 23.80 -9.62
N SER A 50 17.58 25.00 -9.13
CA SER A 50 17.93 25.43 -7.78
C SER A 50 16.99 26.50 -7.24
N VAL A 51 16.85 26.53 -5.91
CA VAL A 51 16.22 27.62 -5.17
C VAL A 51 17.28 28.27 -4.31
N LYS A 52 17.42 29.59 -4.43
CA LYS A 52 18.49 30.36 -3.79
C LYS A 52 17.95 31.57 -3.07
N TRP A 53 18.71 31.99 -2.05
CA TRP A 53 18.53 33.29 -1.40
C TRP A 53 19.62 34.26 -1.90
N GLN A 54 19.22 35.51 -2.20
CA GLN A 54 20.18 36.59 -2.51
C GLN A 54 19.89 37.81 -1.65
N GLY A 55 20.97 38.42 -1.15
CA GLY A 55 20.88 39.66 -0.38
C GLY A 55 20.48 40.89 -1.23
N PRO A 56 20.21 42.03 -0.58
CA PRO A 56 19.62 43.22 -1.17
C PRO A 56 20.47 43.91 -2.24
N ALA A 57 21.76 43.65 -2.29
CA ALA A 57 22.70 44.30 -3.24
C ALA A 57 22.45 43.92 -4.71
N SER A 58 21.65 42.93 -4.99
CA SER A 58 21.34 42.44 -6.35
C SER A 58 20.00 42.95 -6.92
N LEU A 59 19.20 43.69 -6.15
CA LEU A 59 17.97 44.27 -6.67
C LEU A 59 18.28 45.37 -7.73
N PRO A 60 17.54 45.42 -8.86
CA PRO A 60 17.75 46.43 -9.87
C PRO A 60 17.41 47.84 -9.35
N THR A 61 18.11 48.83 -9.87
CA THR A 61 17.79 50.24 -9.56
C THR A 61 16.49 50.66 -10.26
N LEU A 62 15.49 51.08 -9.50
CA LEU A 62 14.23 51.60 -10.03
C LEU A 62 14.46 52.87 -10.84
N THR A 63 13.74 53.05 -11.94
CA THR A 63 13.82 54.22 -12.82
C THR A 63 12.41 54.74 -13.11
N PRO A 64 12.25 56.01 -13.61
CA PRO A 64 10.94 56.51 -14.01
C PRO A 64 10.23 55.69 -15.09
N ALA A 65 10.99 54.96 -15.93
CA ALA A 65 10.43 54.05 -16.95
C ALA A 65 10.10 52.65 -16.40
N LYS A 66 10.70 52.27 -15.28
CA LYS A 66 10.49 51.01 -14.56
C LYS A 66 10.40 51.34 -13.06
N PRO A 67 9.24 51.82 -12.58
CA PRO A 67 9.08 52.32 -11.20
C PRO A 67 8.89 51.24 -10.16
N THR A 68 8.68 49.96 -10.57
CA THR A 68 8.46 48.83 -9.66
C THR A 68 9.40 47.67 -9.97
N TYR A 69 9.59 46.73 -9.05
CA TYR A 69 10.39 45.53 -9.29
C TYR A 69 9.69 44.56 -10.23
N GLU A 70 8.37 44.58 -10.27
CA GLU A 70 7.57 43.79 -11.22
C GLU A 70 7.88 44.17 -12.68
N ASP A 71 8.24 45.43 -12.96
CA ASP A 71 8.69 45.86 -14.31
C ASP A 71 10.01 45.21 -14.76
N PHE A 72 10.75 44.62 -13.82
CA PHE A 72 11.96 43.83 -14.06
C PHE A 72 11.73 42.33 -14.00
N GLY A 73 10.48 41.88 -13.89
CA GLY A 73 10.13 40.46 -13.85
C GLY A 73 10.21 39.80 -12.46
N TYR A 74 10.22 40.60 -11.41
CA TYR A 74 10.11 40.12 -10.02
C TYR A 74 8.64 39.99 -9.62
N LYS A 75 8.36 39.08 -8.69
CA LYS A 75 7.04 38.90 -8.05
C LYS A 75 7.17 39.16 -6.56
N ASN A 76 6.33 40.05 -6.00
CA ASN A 76 6.22 40.17 -4.56
C ASN A 76 5.52 38.93 -3.99
N VAL A 77 6.20 38.21 -3.08
CA VAL A 77 5.71 36.99 -2.43
C VAL A 77 5.58 37.15 -0.91
N SER A 78 5.50 38.41 -0.43
CA SER A 78 5.21 38.73 0.96
C SER A 78 3.71 38.80 1.22
N LEU A 79 3.32 38.78 2.50
CA LEU A 79 1.99 39.24 2.91
C LEU A 79 1.86 40.76 2.73
N ASP A 80 0.63 41.24 2.46
CA ASP A 80 0.33 42.64 2.18
C ASP A 80 0.69 43.60 3.35
N ASP A 81 0.74 43.09 4.59
CA ASP A 81 1.08 43.84 5.80
C ASP A 81 2.58 43.82 6.14
N THR A 82 3.39 43.24 5.27
CA THR A 82 4.84 43.11 5.45
C THR A 82 5.54 44.44 5.13
N TYR A 83 6.34 44.97 6.07
CA TYR A 83 7.05 46.23 5.91
C TYR A 83 8.21 46.13 4.89
N ASP A 84 8.96 45.02 4.90
CA ASP A 84 10.07 44.76 4.00
C ASP A 84 9.72 43.62 3.07
N PRO A 85 9.32 43.88 1.82
CA PRO A 85 8.84 42.85 0.90
C PRO A 85 9.95 41.92 0.44
N ILE A 86 9.57 40.66 0.20
CA ILE A 86 10.37 39.62 -0.43
C ILE A 86 9.90 39.47 -1.87
N TYR A 87 10.87 39.48 -2.75
CA TYR A 87 10.64 39.28 -4.19
C TYR A 87 11.14 37.92 -4.65
N LEU A 88 10.43 37.34 -5.60
CA LEU A 88 10.78 36.12 -6.28
C LEU A 88 11.12 36.42 -7.74
N TYR A 89 12.22 35.88 -8.23
CA TYR A 89 12.69 36.02 -9.60
C TYR A 89 13.21 34.71 -10.16
N TYR A 90 12.95 34.45 -11.46
CA TYR A 90 13.48 33.30 -12.15
C TYR A 90 14.62 33.71 -13.10
N ASP A 91 15.83 33.25 -12.79
CA ASP A 91 16.99 33.43 -13.68
C ASP A 91 17.00 32.32 -14.75
N GLN A 92 16.61 32.68 -15.96
CA GLN A 92 16.53 31.76 -17.09
C GLN A 92 17.91 31.19 -17.50
N ALA A 93 19.00 31.95 -17.27
CA ALA A 93 20.34 31.49 -17.67
C ALA A 93 20.85 30.36 -16.76
N THR A 94 20.59 30.46 -15.47
CA THR A 94 20.99 29.44 -14.48
C THR A 94 19.86 28.48 -14.10
N LYS A 95 18.66 28.69 -14.61
CA LYS A 95 17.44 27.95 -14.23
C LYS A 95 17.19 27.97 -12.73
N SER A 96 17.51 29.11 -12.08
CA SER A 96 17.40 29.26 -10.63
C SER A 96 16.20 30.12 -10.25
N MET A 97 15.45 29.67 -9.26
CA MET A 97 14.44 30.48 -8.55
C MET A 97 15.13 31.21 -7.40
N ILE A 98 14.99 32.52 -7.34
CA ILE A 98 15.76 33.37 -6.43
C ILE A 98 14.81 34.17 -5.55
N PHE A 99 14.89 33.95 -4.22
CA PHE A 99 14.27 34.80 -3.23
C PHE A 99 15.21 35.96 -2.88
N GLN A 100 14.68 37.15 -2.86
CA GLN A 100 15.46 38.38 -2.68
C GLN A 100 14.75 39.35 -1.72
N SER A 101 15.47 39.83 -0.69
CA SER A 101 14.95 40.78 0.28
C SER A 101 15.40 42.20 -0.02
N THR A 102 14.65 43.20 0.47
CA THR A 102 15.12 44.54 0.68
C THR A 102 16.07 44.64 1.88
N PRO A 103 16.80 45.78 2.10
CA PRO A 103 18.09 45.84 2.84
C PRO A 103 18.13 45.39 4.30
N ALA A 104 17.06 45.06 4.97
CA ALA A 104 17.04 44.89 6.41
C ALA A 104 16.62 43.51 6.93
N VAL A 105 16.33 42.55 6.06
CA VAL A 105 15.72 41.30 6.48
C VAL A 105 16.78 40.26 6.88
N ILE A 106 16.77 39.84 8.14
CA ILE A 106 17.65 38.78 8.66
C ILE A 106 16.97 37.42 8.62
N ASN A 107 15.68 37.36 8.99
CA ASN A 107 14.88 36.15 8.97
C ASN A 107 13.52 36.42 8.31
N VAL A 108 13.07 35.46 7.51
CA VAL A 108 11.78 35.49 6.83
C VAL A 108 10.87 34.45 7.45
N TYR A 109 9.76 34.88 8.02
CA TYR A 109 8.79 33.93 8.57
C TYR A 109 8.01 33.27 7.45
N LEU A 110 8.04 31.95 7.43
CA LEU A 110 7.14 31.15 6.62
C LEU A 110 5.69 31.40 7.07
N ASN A 111 4.76 31.29 6.12
CA ASN A 111 3.34 31.39 6.43
C ASN A 111 2.90 30.21 7.30
N LYS A 112 1.81 30.38 8.04
CA LYS A 112 1.16 29.27 8.75
C LYS A 112 0.80 28.13 7.80
N ASP A 113 0.34 28.48 6.60
CA ASP A 113 0.17 27.58 5.47
C ASP A 113 1.37 27.69 4.54
N SER A 114 2.30 26.76 4.68
CA SER A 114 3.46 26.60 3.80
C SER A 114 3.37 25.33 2.96
N SER A 115 2.15 24.82 2.77
CA SER A 115 1.92 23.66 1.90
C SER A 115 2.35 23.95 0.45
N GLU A 116 2.73 22.91 -0.26
CA GLU A 116 3.07 22.91 -1.71
C GLU A 116 4.17 23.90 -2.14
N MET A 117 4.83 24.61 -1.21
CA MET A 117 5.67 25.77 -1.53
C MET A 117 6.76 25.49 -2.56
N PHE A 118 7.38 24.31 -2.53
CA PHE A 118 8.42 23.85 -3.46
C PHE A 118 8.04 22.56 -4.18
N ASN A 119 6.75 22.32 -4.34
CA ASN A 119 6.21 21.13 -4.98
C ASN A 119 6.54 21.09 -6.48
N ASN A 120 6.79 19.88 -7.00
CA ASN A 120 7.03 19.59 -8.42
C ASN A 120 8.28 20.25 -9.05
N LEU A 121 9.28 20.60 -8.25
CA LEU A 121 10.58 21.05 -8.75
C LEU A 121 11.47 19.85 -9.09
N THR A 122 11.06 19.02 -10.05
CA THR A 122 11.63 17.68 -10.31
C THR A 122 13.10 17.68 -10.70
N LYS A 123 13.62 18.76 -11.30
CA LYS A 123 15.04 18.91 -11.65
C LYS A 123 15.84 19.70 -10.63
N MET A 124 15.22 20.10 -9.52
CA MET A 124 15.93 20.86 -8.48
C MET A 124 16.98 19.98 -7.80
N THR A 125 18.24 20.40 -7.88
CA THR A 125 19.39 19.71 -7.27
C THR A 125 19.85 20.33 -5.97
N SER A 126 19.44 21.59 -5.69
CA SER A 126 19.79 22.30 -4.45
C SER A 126 18.73 23.32 -4.06
N ILE A 127 18.56 23.49 -2.75
CA ILE A 127 17.67 24.47 -2.15
C ILE A 127 18.33 25.10 -0.91
N ASP A 128 18.28 26.42 -0.81
CA ASP A 128 18.74 27.17 0.36
C ASP A 128 17.53 27.61 1.20
N LEU A 129 17.35 26.94 2.34
CA LEU A 129 16.28 27.21 3.29
C LEU A 129 16.74 28.01 4.51
N SER A 130 18.05 28.38 4.60
CA SER A 130 18.69 28.91 5.80
C SER A 130 18.10 30.21 6.37
N HIS A 131 17.36 30.95 5.55
CA HIS A 131 16.72 32.24 5.92
C HIS A 131 15.25 32.10 6.34
N PHE A 132 14.67 30.91 6.23
CA PHE A 132 13.24 30.71 6.51
C PHE A 132 13.02 30.30 7.97
N ASP A 133 12.24 31.07 8.69
CA ASP A 133 11.83 30.79 10.06
C ASP A 133 10.45 30.09 10.07
N SER A 134 10.40 28.86 10.51
CA SER A 134 9.22 28.00 10.46
C SER A 134 8.37 27.97 11.76
N ARG A 135 8.73 28.73 12.80
CA ARG A 135 8.09 28.65 14.14
C ARG A 135 6.59 28.93 14.17
N GLU A 136 6.03 29.56 13.12
CA GLU A 136 4.61 29.87 13.00
C GLU A 136 3.86 28.91 12.08
N VAL A 137 4.55 27.98 11.42
CA VAL A 137 3.99 27.06 10.44
C VAL A 137 3.05 26.07 11.12
N GLU A 138 1.85 25.90 10.55
CA GLU A 138 0.85 24.94 10.99
C GLU A 138 0.69 23.77 10.00
N THR A 139 1.05 23.94 8.70
CA THR A 139 1.10 22.86 7.69
C THR A 139 2.33 22.98 6.79
N LEU A 140 2.98 21.82 6.57
CA LEU A 140 4.04 21.59 5.59
C LEU A 140 3.61 20.51 4.58
N ALA A 141 2.30 20.37 4.35
CA ALA A 141 1.79 19.39 3.40
C ALA A 141 2.40 19.63 2.01
N ASP A 142 2.96 18.57 1.42
CA ASP A 142 3.55 18.57 0.08
C ASP A 142 4.67 19.61 -0.14
N PHE A 143 5.31 20.09 0.95
CA PHE A 143 6.27 21.20 0.95
C PHE A 143 7.42 21.03 -0.03
N LEU A 144 8.01 19.81 -0.10
CA LEU A 144 9.09 19.42 -1.03
C LEU A 144 8.69 18.20 -1.88
N MET A 145 7.39 18.03 -2.12
CA MET A 145 6.88 16.90 -2.90
C MET A 145 7.45 16.92 -4.32
N ASN A 146 7.89 15.75 -4.84
CA ASN A 146 8.44 15.56 -6.18
C ASN A 146 9.70 16.40 -6.47
N ALA A 147 10.57 16.63 -5.49
CA ALA A 147 11.90 17.18 -5.73
C ALA A 147 12.88 16.02 -6.08
N GLU A 148 12.59 15.31 -7.16
CA GLU A 148 13.18 14.01 -7.54
C GLU A 148 14.71 14.03 -7.70
N SER A 149 15.30 15.18 -8.08
CA SER A 149 16.73 15.35 -8.31
C SER A 149 17.49 15.88 -7.08
N LEU A 150 16.79 16.17 -5.96
CA LEU A 150 17.38 16.74 -4.76
C LEU A 150 18.12 15.66 -3.97
N ALA A 151 19.46 15.75 -3.91
CA ALA A 151 20.29 14.73 -3.26
C ALA A 151 20.41 14.92 -1.74
N SER A 152 20.23 16.14 -1.26
CA SER A 152 20.26 16.48 0.18
C SER A 152 19.48 17.75 0.46
N VAL A 153 18.96 17.89 1.67
CA VAL A 153 18.28 19.10 2.15
C VAL A 153 18.62 19.34 3.61
N ASP A 154 18.89 20.59 3.98
CA ASP A 154 19.10 20.99 5.38
C ASP A 154 17.84 21.68 5.91
N VAL A 155 17.17 21.02 6.84
CA VAL A 155 16.00 21.52 7.59
C VAL A 155 16.28 21.51 9.11
N SER A 156 17.56 21.43 9.51
CA SER A 156 17.97 21.29 10.91
C SER A 156 17.55 22.47 11.80
N HIS A 157 17.33 23.65 11.22
CA HIS A 157 16.87 24.87 11.91
C HIS A 157 15.36 25.01 11.96
N PHE A 158 14.58 24.12 11.30
CA PHE A 158 13.13 24.21 11.30
C PHE A 158 12.54 23.90 12.70
N ASP A 159 11.72 24.82 13.20
CA ASP A 159 10.87 24.59 14.36
C ASP A 159 9.47 24.14 13.89
N VAL A 160 9.18 22.87 14.07
CA VAL A 160 7.93 22.24 13.60
C VAL A 160 6.93 21.93 14.72
N ARG A 161 7.14 22.45 15.93
CA ARG A 161 6.29 22.13 17.10
C ARG A 161 4.82 22.50 16.93
N LYS A 162 4.50 23.48 16.05
CA LYS A 162 3.12 23.88 15.73
C LYS A 162 2.55 23.18 14.51
N VAL A 163 3.37 22.50 13.74
CA VAL A 163 2.94 21.82 12.50
C VAL A 163 2.05 20.64 12.86
N LYS A 164 0.87 20.63 12.27
CA LYS A 164 -0.15 19.57 12.43
C LYS A 164 -0.14 18.61 11.26
N ASP A 165 0.14 19.12 10.06
CA ASP A 165 0.05 18.39 8.82
C ASP A 165 1.41 18.33 8.11
N PHE A 166 1.93 17.08 7.98
CA PHE A 166 3.17 16.75 7.27
C PHE A 166 2.89 15.86 6.04
N GLN A 167 1.63 15.82 5.57
CA GLN A 167 1.29 15.03 4.39
C GLN A 167 2.29 15.28 3.27
N GLY A 168 2.81 14.21 2.66
CA GLY A 168 3.66 14.29 1.47
C GLY A 168 4.89 15.20 1.56
N MET A 169 5.31 15.66 2.76
CA MET A 169 6.37 16.70 2.90
C MET A 169 7.62 16.39 2.08
N PHE A 170 8.02 15.11 2.00
CA PHE A 170 9.16 14.62 1.22
C PHE A 170 8.75 13.55 0.19
N TYR A 171 7.48 13.49 -0.19
CA TYR A 171 6.97 12.52 -1.14
C TYR A 171 7.78 12.53 -2.45
N SER A 172 8.18 11.34 -2.94
CA SER A 172 8.89 11.15 -4.22
C SER A 172 10.21 11.93 -4.36
N ASN A 173 10.94 12.11 -3.24
CA ASN A 173 12.29 12.65 -3.28
C ASN A 173 13.30 11.52 -3.52
N SER A 174 13.24 10.94 -4.70
CA SER A 174 13.90 9.67 -5.06
C SER A 174 15.43 9.74 -5.14
N SER A 175 16.04 10.94 -5.12
CA SER A 175 17.50 11.12 -5.08
C SER A 175 18.06 11.43 -3.70
N LEU A 176 17.21 11.70 -2.68
CA LEU A 176 17.69 11.87 -1.31
C LEU A 176 18.33 10.58 -0.80
N THR A 177 19.55 10.65 -0.29
CA THR A 177 20.28 9.49 0.26
C THR A 177 20.24 9.41 1.78
N SER A 178 20.06 10.56 2.44
CA SER A 178 19.90 10.66 3.90
C SER A 178 18.95 11.79 4.25
N LEU A 179 18.29 11.67 5.41
CA LEU A 179 17.40 12.69 5.92
C LEU A 179 17.52 12.77 7.45
N ASP A 180 18.15 13.85 7.93
CA ASP A 180 18.32 14.10 9.37
C ASP A 180 17.24 15.07 9.87
N LEU A 181 16.23 14.52 10.56
CA LEU A 181 15.13 15.24 11.18
C LEU A 181 15.23 15.22 12.71
N THR A 182 16.46 15.14 13.25
CA THR A 182 16.69 15.15 14.71
C THR A 182 16.14 16.40 15.40
N SER A 183 16.08 17.54 14.68
CA SER A 183 15.47 18.79 15.18
C SER A 183 13.93 18.77 15.20
N PHE A 184 13.28 17.82 14.52
CA PHE A 184 11.83 17.81 14.39
C PHE A 184 11.13 17.28 15.65
N HIS A 185 10.58 18.20 16.45
CA HIS A 185 9.69 17.91 17.56
C HIS A 185 8.25 18.05 17.10
N THR A 186 7.59 16.94 16.79
CA THR A 186 6.28 16.92 16.12
C THR A 186 5.09 16.93 17.10
N ASP A 187 5.18 17.73 18.16
CA ASP A 187 4.24 17.75 19.30
C ASP A 187 2.77 18.01 18.92
N SER A 188 2.53 18.67 17.78
CA SER A 188 1.20 19.00 17.29
C SER A 188 0.72 18.12 16.13
N ALA A 189 1.57 17.23 15.61
CA ALA A 189 1.29 16.44 14.43
C ALA A 189 0.04 15.57 14.58
N THR A 190 -0.79 15.57 13.54
CA THR A 190 -2.00 14.74 13.43
C THR A 190 -2.04 13.92 12.15
N ASN A 191 -1.22 14.28 11.14
CA ASN A 191 -1.20 13.68 9.82
C ASN A 191 0.23 13.49 9.30
N PHE A 192 0.61 12.22 9.03
CA PHE A 192 1.86 11.82 8.37
C PHE A 192 1.63 11.06 7.07
N TYR A 193 0.45 11.20 6.47
CA TYR A 193 0.11 10.57 5.20
C TYR A 193 1.22 10.78 4.15
N GLN A 194 1.81 9.70 3.66
CA GLN A 194 2.84 9.71 2.60
C GLN A 194 4.09 10.57 2.86
N MET A 195 4.41 10.91 4.13
CA MET A 195 5.48 11.87 4.43
C MET A 195 6.81 11.54 3.76
N PHE A 196 7.18 10.25 3.67
CA PHE A 196 8.43 9.76 3.06
C PHE A 196 8.20 8.79 1.90
N PHE A 197 6.96 8.70 1.40
CA PHE A 197 6.61 7.76 0.34
C PHE A 197 7.46 7.99 -0.92
N LEU A 198 8.03 6.90 -1.50
CA LEU A 198 8.93 6.95 -2.66
C LEU A 198 10.26 7.70 -2.43
N CYS A 199 10.72 7.85 -1.20
CA CYS A 199 12.10 8.27 -0.92
C CYS A 199 13.06 7.08 -1.10
N SER A 200 13.12 6.54 -2.30
CA SER A 200 13.67 5.20 -2.59
C SER A 200 15.17 5.05 -2.36
N GLN A 201 15.95 6.15 -2.33
CA GLN A 201 17.38 6.13 -2.08
C GLN A 201 17.77 6.50 -0.65
N VAL A 202 16.81 6.84 0.23
CA VAL A 202 17.12 7.15 1.63
C VAL A 202 17.52 5.86 2.37
N SER A 203 18.78 5.78 2.75
CA SER A 203 19.34 4.68 3.55
C SER A 203 19.62 5.07 5.01
N ASP A 204 19.68 6.36 5.32
CA ASP A 204 19.87 6.90 6.69
C ASP A 204 18.74 7.91 6.99
N LEU A 205 17.75 7.46 7.78
CA LEU A 205 16.63 8.29 8.25
C LEU A 205 16.71 8.49 9.76
N LYS A 206 16.84 9.75 10.23
CA LYS A 206 16.91 10.08 11.67
C LYS A 206 15.68 10.86 12.11
N ILE A 207 14.83 10.22 12.90
CA ILE A 207 13.56 10.76 13.42
C ILE A 207 13.37 10.53 14.94
N PRO A 208 14.42 10.68 15.79
CA PRO A 208 14.35 10.24 17.19
C PRO A 208 13.39 11.07 18.05
N ASN A 209 13.02 12.27 17.63
CA ASN A 209 12.20 13.20 18.39
C ASN A 209 10.76 13.34 17.89
N PHE A 210 10.35 12.46 16.96
CA PHE A 210 8.97 12.44 16.50
C PHE A 210 8.00 12.07 17.64
N LYS A 211 6.99 12.92 17.87
CA LYS A 211 5.88 12.69 18.79
C LYS A 211 4.64 12.34 17.98
N THR A 212 4.13 11.13 18.17
CA THR A 212 3.09 10.57 17.30
C THR A 212 1.74 10.31 17.98
N GLY A 213 1.64 10.56 19.30
CA GLY A 213 0.44 10.21 20.08
C GLY A 213 -0.87 10.91 19.69
N LYS A 214 -0.80 11.94 18.82
CA LYS A 214 -1.99 12.61 18.25
C LYS A 214 -2.25 12.24 16.78
N VAL A 215 -1.33 11.52 16.17
CA VAL A 215 -1.40 11.19 14.74
C VAL A 215 -2.46 10.12 14.53
N THR A 216 -3.34 10.36 13.57
CA THR A 216 -4.40 9.44 13.18
C THR A 216 -4.15 8.79 11.82
N ARG A 217 -3.33 9.41 10.98
CA ARG A 217 -3.04 9.02 9.60
C ARG A 217 -1.57 8.71 9.40
N PHE A 218 -1.28 7.43 9.17
CA PHE A 218 0.07 6.90 8.89
C PHE A 218 0.16 6.23 7.51
N GLU A 219 -0.88 6.36 6.68
CA GLU A 219 -0.96 5.68 5.40
C GLU A 219 0.27 5.98 4.54
N SER A 220 0.92 4.94 4.06
CA SER A 220 2.10 4.99 3.19
C SER A 220 3.28 5.82 3.74
N MET A 221 3.34 6.11 5.06
CA MET A 221 4.33 7.05 5.61
C MET A 221 5.77 6.66 5.25
N PHE A 222 6.09 5.37 5.28
CA PHE A 222 7.41 4.82 4.97
C PHE A 222 7.38 3.89 3.74
N GLY A 223 6.36 3.98 2.90
CA GLY A 223 6.25 3.10 1.74
C GLY A 223 7.30 3.38 0.67
N SER A 224 7.82 2.32 0.03
CA SER A 224 8.79 2.39 -1.06
C SER A 224 10.06 3.20 -0.73
N MET A 225 10.58 2.99 0.48
CA MET A 225 11.93 3.44 0.87
C MET A 225 12.93 2.29 0.61
N ASP A 226 13.15 1.98 -0.66
CA ASP A 226 13.79 0.74 -1.12
C ASP A 226 15.22 0.53 -0.63
N ALA A 227 15.94 1.61 -0.28
CA ALA A 227 17.31 1.54 0.24
C ALA A 227 17.38 1.46 1.78
N LEU A 228 16.24 1.56 2.50
CA LEU A 228 16.24 1.58 3.97
C LEU A 228 16.27 0.15 4.52
N GLU A 229 17.41 -0.25 5.11
CA GLU A 229 17.61 -1.61 5.63
C GLU A 229 17.10 -1.82 7.05
N SER A 230 17.04 -0.76 7.86
CA SER A 230 16.65 -0.84 9.27
C SER A 230 15.89 0.39 9.72
N LEU A 231 14.85 0.19 10.55
CA LEU A 231 14.05 1.27 11.12
C LEU A 231 13.58 0.91 12.54
N ASP A 232 13.96 1.73 13.53
CA ASP A 232 13.48 1.59 14.91
C ASP A 232 12.45 2.65 15.23
N LEU A 233 11.22 2.21 15.46
CA LEU A 233 10.06 3.03 15.78
C LEU A 233 9.47 2.72 17.17
N THR A 234 10.27 2.16 18.08
CA THR A 234 9.84 1.85 19.47
C THR A 234 9.40 3.09 20.24
N HIS A 235 9.85 4.28 19.83
CA HIS A 235 9.45 5.56 20.43
C HIS A 235 8.14 6.13 19.88
N PHE A 236 7.56 5.54 18.81
CA PHE A 236 6.27 5.97 18.27
C PHE A 236 5.12 5.51 19.18
N ASP A 237 4.28 6.45 19.58
CA ASP A 237 2.96 6.17 20.16
C ASP A 237 1.92 6.17 19.04
N VAL A 238 1.44 5.00 18.68
CA VAL A 238 0.44 4.80 17.61
C VAL A 238 -0.98 4.59 18.14
N SER A 239 -1.20 4.83 19.43
CA SER A 239 -2.49 4.57 20.10
C SER A 239 -3.66 5.41 19.58
N SER A 240 -3.39 6.50 18.88
CA SER A 240 -4.40 7.31 18.18
C SER A 240 -4.55 6.97 16.69
N GLY A 241 -3.66 6.14 16.13
CA GLY A 241 -3.65 5.76 14.73
C GLY A 241 -4.92 5.04 14.30
N GLU A 242 -5.55 5.53 13.25
CA GLU A 242 -6.76 4.93 12.67
C GLU A 242 -6.46 4.22 11.35
N ASN A 243 -5.53 4.74 10.58
CA ASN A 243 -5.20 4.22 9.26
C ASN A 243 -3.70 3.99 9.10
N PHE A 244 -3.34 2.73 8.76
CA PHE A 244 -1.98 2.24 8.55
C PHE A 244 -1.81 1.61 7.15
N ASP A 245 -2.73 1.90 6.22
CA ASP A 245 -2.73 1.37 4.86
C ASP A 245 -1.40 1.65 4.15
N PHE A 246 -0.76 0.61 3.58
CA PHE A 246 0.54 0.67 2.90
C PHE A 246 1.70 1.27 3.71
N MET A 247 1.62 1.36 5.05
CA MET A 247 2.58 2.14 5.84
C MET A 247 4.04 1.78 5.59
N PHE A 248 4.35 0.49 5.42
CA PHE A 248 5.71 -0.01 5.14
C PHE A 248 5.80 -0.73 3.78
N ALA A 249 4.80 -0.59 2.93
CA ALA A 249 4.73 -1.33 1.68
C ALA A 249 5.92 -1.04 0.75
N GLY A 250 6.45 -2.09 0.12
CA GLY A 250 7.49 -1.97 -0.90
C GLY A 250 8.91 -1.76 -0.36
N ASN A 251 9.14 -1.84 0.96
CA ASN A 251 10.48 -1.69 1.54
C ASN A 251 11.32 -2.97 1.31
N ALA A 252 11.77 -3.15 0.08
CA ALA A 252 12.36 -4.41 -0.39
C ALA A 252 13.69 -4.79 0.29
N ALA A 253 14.49 -3.81 0.74
CA ALA A 253 15.76 -4.05 1.41
C ALA A 253 15.65 -4.14 2.93
N MET A 254 14.48 -3.88 3.53
CA MET A 254 14.34 -3.81 4.99
C MET A 254 14.49 -5.18 5.63
N THR A 255 15.56 -5.35 6.41
CA THR A 255 15.88 -6.57 7.16
C THR A 255 15.56 -6.46 8.65
N ASN A 256 15.36 -5.24 9.16
CA ASN A 256 15.07 -5.00 10.58
C ASN A 256 14.05 -3.87 10.74
N LEU A 257 12.86 -4.22 11.23
CA LEU A 257 11.80 -3.27 11.59
C LEU A 257 11.43 -3.50 13.05
N ASN A 258 11.67 -2.51 13.91
CA ASN A 258 11.35 -2.60 15.33
C ASN A 258 10.12 -1.74 15.68
N ILE A 259 8.98 -2.42 15.83
CA ILE A 259 7.67 -1.85 16.22
C ILE A 259 7.09 -2.60 17.43
N SER A 260 7.93 -3.26 18.22
CA SER A 260 7.53 -4.19 19.30
C SER A 260 6.65 -3.55 20.38
N ASN A 261 6.67 -2.22 20.53
CA ASN A 261 5.85 -1.50 21.53
C ASN A 261 4.51 -0.98 20.99
N TRP A 262 4.18 -1.28 19.74
CA TRP A 262 3.01 -0.67 19.10
C TRP A 262 1.70 -1.28 19.62
N TYR A 263 0.87 -0.45 20.21
CA TYR A 263 -0.50 -0.77 20.61
C TYR A 263 -1.48 0.03 19.73
N THR A 264 -2.41 -0.65 19.03
CA THR A 264 -3.21 -0.10 17.93
C THR A 264 -4.73 -0.10 18.20
N PRO A 265 -5.22 0.40 19.34
CA PRO A 265 -6.60 0.22 19.78
C PRO A 265 -7.64 0.95 18.90
N LYS A 266 -7.21 1.89 18.07
CA LYS A 266 -8.10 2.66 17.20
C LYS A 266 -7.94 2.33 15.72
N ALA A 267 -7.05 1.39 15.37
CA ALA A 267 -6.81 1.01 14.00
C ALA A 267 -8.08 0.48 13.32
N LYS A 268 -8.38 0.99 12.15
CA LYS A 268 -9.53 0.61 11.29
C LYS A 268 -9.08 -0.04 10.00
N ASP A 269 -7.96 0.42 9.45
CA ASP A 269 -7.40 -0.07 8.19
C ASP A 269 -5.92 -0.46 8.38
N MET A 270 -5.60 -1.71 8.04
CA MET A 270 -4.25 -2.28 8.00
C MET A 270 -3.98 -2.96 6.64
N ASN A 271 -4.74 -2.56 5.60
CA ASN A 271 -4.55 -3.06 4.25
C ASN A 271 -3.09 -2.88 3.81
N SER A 272 -2.49 -3.92 3.26
CA SER A 272 -1.15 -3.86 2.67
C SER A 272 -0.05 -3.25 3.56
N MET A 273 -0.24 -3.25 4.90
CA MET A 273 0.67 -2.56 5.84
C MET A 273 2.12 -2.99 5.68
N PHE A 274 2.37 -4.30 5.42
CA PHE A 274 3.70 -4.89 5.23
C PHE A 274 3.87 -5.51 3.84
N TYR A 275 3.13 -5.00 2.86
CA TYR A 275 3.10 -5.50 1.48
C TYR A 275 4.49 -5.45 0.83
N MET A 276 4.95 -6.58 0.25
CA MET A 276 6.23 -6.69 -0.47
C MET A 276 7.50 -6.33 0.36
N MET A 277 7.49 -6.63 1.66
CA MET A 277 8.70 -6.56 2.49
C MET A 277 9.52 -7.86 2.36
N TYR A 278 10.12 -8.06 1.19
CA TYR A 278 10.73 -9.32 0.78
C TYR A 278 11.86 -9.83 1.67
N ALA A 279 12.61 -8.91 2.31
CA ALA A 279 13.84 -9.23 3.03
C ALA A 279 13.66 -9.32 4.55
N LEU A 280 12.45 -9.05 5.11
CA LEU A 280 12.22 -9.00 6.55
C LEU A 280 12.02 -10.41 7.13
N PRO A 281 12.97 -10.95 7.95
CA PRO A 281 12.87 -12.30 8.48
C PRO A 281 12.02 -12.40 9.74
N HIS A 282 11.91 -11.33 10.53
CA HIS A 282 11.22 -11.30 11.81
C HIS A 282 10.36 -10.04 11.94
N LEU A 283 9.15 -10.20 12.47
CA LEU A 283 8.21 -9.10 12.70
C LEU A 283 7.47 -9.32 14.03
N ASP A 284 7.70 -8.45 15.01
CA ASP A 284 6.97 -8.49 16.29
C ASP A 284 5.77 -7.55 16.27
N ILE A 285 4.58 -8.16 16.19
CA ILE A 285 3.27 -7.50 16.22
C ILE A 285 2.44 -7.95 17.44
N SER A 286 3.08 -8.50 18.45
CA SER A 286 2.42 -9.13 19.61
C SER A 286 1.51 -8.20 20.41
N HIS A 287 1.69 -6.89 20.31
CA HIS A 287 0.90 -5.87 20.98
C HIS A 287 -0.18 -5.22 20.10
N PHE A 288 -0.33 -5.65 18.84
CA PHE A 288 -1.38 -5.11 17.98
C PHE A 288 -2.77 -5.44 18.52
N ASP A 289 -3.60 -4.42 18.70
CA ASP A 289 -5.04 -4.58 18.94
C ASP A 289 -5.80 -4.40 17.62
N THR A 290 -6.35 -5.50 17.12
CA THR A 290 -7.07 -5.52 15.85
C THR A 290 -8.59 -5.47 16.00
N SER A 291 -9.08 -5.23 17.22
CA SER A 291 -10.52 -5.32 17.55
C SER A 291 -11.42 -4.35 16.76
N ASN A 292 -10.87 -3.25 16.27
CA ASN A 292 -11.60 -2.26 15.47
C ASN A 292 -11.27 -2.32 13.98
N VAL A 293 -10.37 -3.22 13.56
CA VAL A 293 -9.93 -3.32 12.16
C VAL A 293 -11.03 -3.91 11.29
N THR A 294 -11.29 -3.28 10.15
CA THR A 294 -12.29 -3.71 9.17
C THR A 294 -11.66 -4.23 7.87
N ASN A 295 -10.41 -3.90 7.61
CA ASN A 295 -9.70 -4.25 6.39
C ASN A 295 -8.28 -4.75 6.70
N MET A 296 -7.99 -6.00 6.35
CA MET A 296 -6.67 -6.65 6.47
C MET A 296 -6.22 -7.24 5.12
N ASP A 297 -6.80 -6.75 4.01
CA ASP A 297 -6.45 -7.23 2.67
C ASP A 297 -4.95 -7.06 2.43
N SER A 298 -4.28 -8.10 1.91
CA SER A 298 -2.86 -8.08 1.55
C SER A 298 -1.88 -7.66 2.67
N MET A 299 -2.27 -7.72 3.97
CA MET A 299 -1.47 -7.18 5.08
C MET A 299 -0.05 -7.70 5.13
N PHE A 300 0.17 -8.99 4.80
CA PHE A 300 1.48 -9.65 4.80
C PHE A 300 1.86 -10.18 3.41
N TYR A 301 1.33 -9.59 2.34
CA TYR A 301 1.53 -10.01 0.96
C TYR A 301 3.01 -10.01 0.57
N GLU A 302 3.52 -11.18 0.09
CA GLU A 302 4.90 -11.38 -0.37
C GLU A 302 6.01 -11.07 0.65
N MET A 303 5.77 -11.37 1.92
CA MET A 303 6.82 -11.37 2.95
C MET A 303 7.60 -12.68 2.90
N ASN A 304 8.34 -12.89 1.82
CA ASN A 304 8.94 -14.19 1.50
C ASN A 304 10.03 -14.64 2.48
N ALA A 305 10.76 -13.69 3.10
CA ALA A 305 11.80 -14.01 4.08
C ALA A 305 11.26 -14.29 5.48
N LEU A 306 9.99 -13.97 5.76
CA LEU A 306 9.43 -14.08 7.11
C LEU A 306 9.43 -15.53 7.59
N GLU A 307 10.10 -15.80 8.72
CA GLU A 307 10.27 -17.15 9.27
C GLU A 307 9.17 -17.51 10.27
N GLU A 308 8.67 -16.53 11.01
CA GLU A 308 7.65 -16.68 12.04
C GLU A 308 6.61 -15.56 11.93
N LEU A 309 5.34 -15.90 12.12
CA LEU A 309 4.24 -14.93 12.15
C LEU A 309 3.20 -15.33 13.20
N ASN A 310 3.13 -14.57 14.29
CA ASN A 310 2.15 -14.81 15.34
C ASN A 310 0.95 -13.88 15.21
N VAL A 311 -0.18 -14.41 14.76
CA VAL A 311 -1.48 -13.72 14.63
C VAL A 311 -2.55 -14.34 15.55
N SER A 312 -2.17 -15.23 16.47
CA SER A 312 -3.11 -15.94 17.36
C SER A 312 -3.91 -15.02 18.29
N HIS A 313 -3.41 -13.80 18.53
CA HIS A 313 -4.08 -12.78 19.35
C HIS A 313 -5.01 -11.85 18.54
N PHE A 314 -5.02 -11.94 17.21
CA PHE A 314 -5.84 -11.07 16.36
C PHE A 314 -7.34 -11.28 16.63
N ARG A 315 -8.06 -10.17 16.73
CA ARG A 315 -9.53 -10.12 16.84
C ARG A 315 -10.10 -9.65 15.52
N THR A 316 -10.77 -10.56 14.79
CA THR A 316 -11.16 -10.32 13.40
C THR A 316 -12.67 -10.19 13.19
N SER A 317 -13.46 -10.12 14.28
CA SER A 317 -14.94 -10.07 14.20
C SER A 317 -15.51 -8.88 13.41
N ASN A 318 -14.74 -7.79 13.26
CA ASN A 318 -15.15 -6.62 12.49
C ASN A 318 -14.58 -6.62 11.06
N VAL A 319 -13.71 -7.58 10.73
CA VAL A 319 -13.02 -7.60 9.43
C VAL A 319 -13.97 -8.08 8.32
N THR A 320 -14.00 -7.33 7.22
CA THR A 320 -14.82 -7.64 6.04
C THR A 320 -13.96 -8.05 4.83
N LYS A 321 -12.67 -7.73 4.84
CA LYS A 321 -11.72 -8.02 3.75
C LYS A 321 -10.47 -8.68 4.30
N MET A 322 -10.13 -9.86 3.78
CA MET A 322 -8.93 -10.64 4.10
C MET A 322 -8.29 -11.25 2.83
N GLY A 323 -8.63 -10.74 1.67
CA GLY A 323 -8.04 -11.22 0.41
C GLY A 323 -6.52 -11.09 0.44
N SER A 324 -5.84 -12.09 -0.08
CA SER A 324 -4.36 -12.10 -0.20
C SER A 324 -3.58 -11.83 1.10
N MET A 325 -4.21 -11.95 2.30
CA MET A 325 -3.61 -11.55 3.57
C MET A 325 -2.26 -12.22 3.82
N PHE A 326 -2.11 -13.50 3.44
CA PHE A 326 -0.89 -14.28 3.59
C PHE A 326 -0.31 -14.75 2.25
N TYR A 327 -0.59 -14.02 1.16
CA TYR A 327 -0.13 -14.35 -0.18
C TYR A 327 1.40 -14.43 -0.23
N ASN A 328 1.97 -15.57 -0.65
CA ASN A 328 3.41 -15.84 -0.73
C ASN A 328 4.20 -15.57 0.57
N VAL A 329 3.58 -15.78 1.75
CA VAL A 329 4.32 -15.89 3.02
C VAL A 329 4.91 -17.31 3.07
N SER A 330 5.95 -17.54 2.25
CA SER A 330 6.36 -18.87 1.84
C SER A 330 7.21 -19.64 2.86
N ASN A 331 7.89 -18.94 3.80
CA ASN A 331 8.82 -19.56 4.76
C ASN A 331 8.19 -19.85 6.13
N VAL A 332 7.05 -19.26 6.46
CA VAL A 332 6.34 -19.52 7.72
C VAL A 332 5.84 -20.98 7.74
N ARG A 333 6.20 -21.71 8.79
CA ARG A 333 5.81 -23.13 8.97
C ARG A 333 4.57 -23.31 9.82
N ASP A 334 4.46 -22.52 10.86
CA ASP A 334 3.35 -22.56 11.81
C ASP A 334 2.55 -21.26 11.74
N LEU A 335 1.31 -21.36 11.30
CA LEU A 335 0.37 -20.23 11.24
C LEU A 335 -0.90 -20.58 11.99
N ASP A 336 -1.10 -19.96 13.17
CA ASP A 336 -2.32 -20.16 13.96
C ASP A 336 -3.37 -19.09 13.65
N VAL A 337 -4.38 -19.49 12.88
CA VAL A 337 -5.58 -18.70 12.54
C VAL A 337 -6.84 -19.24 13.22
N SER A 338 -6.69 -20.14 14.21
CA SER A 338 -7.81 -20.79 14.88
C SER A 338 -8.75 -19.84 15.64
N ASN A 339 -8.25 -18.63 15.98
CA ASN A 339 -9.05 -17.59 16.65
C ASN A 339 -9.74 -16.62 15.66
N PHE A 340 -9.53 -16.78 14.35
CA PHE A 340 -10.14 -15.87 13.39
C PHE A 340 -11.67 -16.04 13.34
N ASP A 341 -12.39 -14.98 13.63
CA ASP A 341 -13.82 -14.86 13.35
C ASP A 341 -13.98 -14.24 11.95
N THR A 342 -14.41 -15.07 11.00
CA THR A 342 -14.57 -14.67 9.59
C THR A 342 -16.03 -14.42 9.21
N SER A 343 -16.93 -14.35 10.19
CA SER A 343 -18.39 -14.25 9.97
C SER A 343 -18.84 -13.00 9.19
N ASN A 344 -17.97 -11.97 9.11
CA ASN A 344 -18.21 -10.75 8.34
C ASN A 344 -17.42 -10.66 7.04
N VAL A 345 -16.54 -11.63 6.76
CA VAL A 345 -15.67 -11.60 5.57
C VAL A 345 -16.45 -11.92 4.30
N GLU A 346 -16.31 -11.07 3.29
CA GLU A 346 -16.96 -11.25 1.97
C GLU A 346 -15.97 -11.72 0.88
N ASP A 347 -14.68 -11.46 1.03
CA ASP A 347 -13.63 -11.83 0.08
C ASP A 347 -12.47 -12.54 0.77
N MET A 348 -12.16 -13.76 0.31
CA MET A 348 -11.02 -14.58 0.75
C MET A 348 -10.12 -14.96 -0.44
N GLN A 349 -10.16 -14.16 -1.52
CA GLN A 349 -9.32 -14.42 -2.70
C GLN A 349 -7.85 -14.56 -2.29
N ALA A 350 -7.21 -15.64 -2.71
CA ALA A 350 -5.78 -15.90 -2.55
C ALA A 350 -5.24 -15.77 -1.09
N MET A 351 -6.12 -15.90 -0.06
CA MET A 351 -5.75 -15.64 1.34
C MET A 351 -4.53 -16.44 1.79
N PHE A 352 -4.40 -17.70 1.37
CA PHE A 352 -3.29 -18.59 1.71
C PHE A 352 -2.47 -19.01 0.47
N TYR A 353 -2.55 -18.26 -0.62
CA TYR A 353 -1.80 -18.58 -1.84
C TYR A 353 -0.29 -18.60 -1.59
N GLY A 354 0.39 -19.65 -2.05
CA GLY A 354 1.85 -19.71 -2.03
C GLY A 354 2.47 -19.86 -0.64
N MET A 355 1.70 -20.27 0.38
CA MET A 355 2.25 -20.63 1.69
C MET A 355 2.90 -22.02 1.61
N GLU A 356 4.10 -22.06 1.04
CA GLU A 356 4.75 -23.31 0.65
C GLU A 356 5.24 -24.17 1.81
N SER A 357 5.49 -23.57 2.99
CA SER A 357 6.07 -24.23 4.16
C SER A 357 5.08 -24.58 5.27
N VAL A 358 3.87 -24.03 5.25
CA VAL A 358 2.84 -24.35 6.27
C VAL A 358 2.40 -25.79 6.16
N GLU A 359 2.57 -26.55 7.23
CA GLU A 359 2.25 -27.99 7.27
C GLU A 359 0.82 -28.27 7.75
N HIS A 360 0.28 -27.40 8.60
CA HIS A 360 -1.06 -27.53 9.18
C HIS A 360 -1.78 -26.18 9.15
N LEU A 361 -3.06 -26.22 8.80
CA LEU A 361 -3.92 -25.06 8.77
C LEU A 361 -5.27 -25.38 9.44
N ASN A 362 -5.49 -24.86 10.66
CA ASN A 362 -6.72 -25.08 11.38
C ASN A 362 -7.76 -24.02 11.01
N LEU A 363 -8.74 -24.42 10.19
CA LEU A 363 -9.82 -23.58 9.68
C LEU A 363 -11.17 -23.85 10.37
N SER A 364 -11.20 -24.60 11.48
CA SER A 364 -12.44 -25.07 12.11
C SER A 364 -13.40 -23.95 12.56
N ASN A 365 -12.87 -22.73 12.83
CA ASN A 365 -13.66 -21.56 13.22
C ASN A 365 -14.04 -20.64 12.04
N PHE A 366 -13.62 -20.97 10.82
CA PHE A 366 -13.96 -20.14 9.67
C PHE A 366 -15.46 -20.24 9.35
N ASP A 367 -16.13 -19.10 9.40
CA ASP A 367 -17.50 -18.93 8.92
C ASP A 367 -17.48 -18.31 7.53
N THR A 368 -17.83 -19.09 6.51
CA THR A 368 -17.74 -18.66 5.11
C THR A 368 -19.08 -18.26 4.51
N ARG A 369 -20.15 -18.17 5.31
CA ARG A 369 -21.52 -17.91 4.82
C ARG A 369 -21.69 -16.60 4.04
N LYS A 370 -20.83 -15.59 4.27
CA LYS A 370 -20.87 -14.31 3.55
C LYS A 370 -19.88 -14.23 2.39
N VAL A 371 -18.98 -15.19 2.27
CA VAL A 371 -17.92 -15.18 1.27
C VAL A 371 -18.49 -15.36 -0.13
N LYS A 372 -18.07 -14.50 -1.05
CA LYS A 372 -18.47 -14.51 -2.48
C LYS A 372 -17.35 -14.99 -3.39
N ASN A 373 -16.09 -14.79 -2.99
CA ASN A 373 -14.91 -15.06 -3.80
C ASN A 373 -13.87 -15.89 -3.02
N MET A 374 -13.55 -17.08 -3.53
CA MET A 374 -12.50 -17.98 -3.02
C MET A 374 -11.45 -18.30 -4.11
N THR A 375 -11.32 -17.43 -5.11
CA THR A 375 -10.35 -17.58 -6.19
C THR A 375 -8.94 -17.76 -5.62
N ARG A 376 -8.23 -18.86 -5.97
CA ARG A 376 -6.85 -19.17 -5.57
C ARG A 376 -6.61 -19.30 -4.05
N MET A 377 -7.66 -19.44 -3.21
CA MET A 377 -7.53 -19.38 -1.75
C MET A 377 -6.48 -20.35 -1.19
N PHE A 378 -6.39 -21.57 -1.72
CA PHE A 378 -5.45 -22.60 -1.29
C PHE A 378 -4.51 -23.04 -2.43
N ARG A 379 -4.21 -22.14 -3.36
CA ARG A 379 -3.29 -22.45 -4.45
C ARG A 379 -1.85 -22.48 -3.93
N SER A 380 -1.08 -23.52 -4.35
CA SER A 380 0.36 -23.67 -4.03
C SER A 380 0.66 -23.73 -2.52
N ILE A 381 -0.22 -24.37 -1.72
CA ILE A 381 0.04 -24.72 -0.31
C ILE A 381 0.81 -26.04 -0.24
N ASN A 382 2.07 -26.01 -0.61
CA ASN A 382 2.82 -27.19 -1.04
C ASN A 382 3.23 -28.18 0.07
N ALA A 383 3.16 -27.80 1.36
CA ALA A 383 3.52 -28.67 2.48
C ALA A 383 2.31 -29.40 3.10
N ILE A 384 1.10 -28.88 2.90
CA ILE A 384 -0.14 -29.46 3.44
C ILE A 384 -0.52 -30.74 2.71
N SER A 385 -0.76 -31.83 3.44
CA SER A 385 -1.21 -33.11 2.89
C SER A 385 -2.72 -33.34 3.00
N GLU A 386 -3.37 -32.75 3.98
CA GLU A 386 -4.81 -32.84 4.24
C GLU A 386 -5.39 -31.46 4.55
N LEU A 387 -6.55 -31.15 3.99
CA LEU A 387 -7.26 -29.89 4.20
C LEU A 387 -8.71 -30.18 4.61
N ASP A 388 -9.09 -29.77 5.83
CA ASP A 388 -10.45 -29.94 6.34
C ASP A 388 -11.29 -28.68 6.07
N LEU A 389 -12.27 -28.81 5.17
CA LEU A 389 -13.24 -27.80 4.79
C LEU A 389 -14.68 -28.19 5.18
N SER A 390 -14.84 -29.13 6.13
CA SER A 390 -16.15 -29.68 6.51
C SER A 390 -17.11 -28.64 7.08
N ASN A 391 -16.57 -27.52 7.61
CA ASN A 391 -17.37 -26.41 8.13
C ASN A 391 -17.69 -25.33 7.07
N PHE A 392 -17.03 -25.35 5.91
CA PHE A 392 -17.21 -24.32 4.88
C PHE A 392 -18.61 -24.37 4.28
N ASP A 393 -19.35 -23.26 4.43
CA ASP A 393 -20.65 -23.03 3.78
C ASP A 393 -20.43 -22.11 2.57
N THR A 394 -20.46 -22.69 1.38
CA THR A 394 -20.09 -21.98 0.15
C THR A 394 -21.30 -21.58 -0.71
N ARG A 395 -22.52 -21.62 -0.17
CA ARG A 395 -23.75 -21.32 -0.92
C ARG A 395 -23.78 -19.93 -1.56
N ASN A 396 -23.03 -18.97 -1.03
CA ASN A 396 -22.94 -17.61 -1.56
C ASN A 396 -21.69 -17.38 -2.44
N VAL A 397 -20.82 -18.38 -2.57
CA VAL A 397 -19.61 -18.27 -3.38
C VAL A 397 -19.95 -18.37 -4.86
N THR A 398 -19.41 -17.44 -5.63
CA THR A 398 -19.60 -17.38 -7.09
C THR A 398 -18.31 -17.67 -7.86
N LEU A 399 -17.14 -17.47 -7.24
CA LEU A 399 -15.83 -17.63 -7.89
C LEU A 399 -14.94 -18.61 -7.10
N MET A 400 -14.52 -19.71 -7.76
CA MET A 400 -13.63 -20.73 -7.20
C MET A 400 -12.45 -21.05 -8.14
N ARG A 401 -12.12 -20.13 -9.04
CA ARG A 401 -11.02 -20.31 -9.99
C ARG A 401 -9.72 -20.65 -9.27
N SER A 402 -9.03 -21.73 -9.71
CA SER A 402 -7.74 -22.18 -9.18
C SER A 402 -7.70 -22.44 -7.66
N MET A 403 -8.85 -22.70 -7.02
CA MET A 403 -8.93 -22.74 -5.54
C MET A 403 -7.94 -23.73 -4.92
N PHE A 404 -7.72 -24.90 -5.55
CA PHE A 404 -6.79 -25.93 -5.10
C PHE A 404 -5.65 -26.19 -6.08
N ASN A 405 -5.41 -25.30 -7.03
CA ASN A 405 -4.43 -25.52 -8.10
C ASN A 405 -3.00 -25.57 -7.57
N ASP A 406 -2.16 -26.39 -8.23
CA ASP A 406 -0.69 -26.42 -8.04
C ASP A 406 -0.26 -26.85 -6.63
N ASN A 407 -0.90 -27.92 -6.09
CA ASN A 407 -0.61 -28.48 -4.77
C ASN A 407 0.19 -29.77 -4.88
N LYS A 408 1.45 -29.77 -4.38
CA LYS A 408 2.39 -30.87 -4.54
C LYS A 408 2.12 -32.04 -3.59
N LYS A 409 1.72 -31.77 -2.34
CA LYS A 409 1.52 -32.79 -1.30
C LYS A 409 0.07 -33.04 -0.92
N LEU A 410 -0.85 -32.14 -1.28
CA LEU A 410 -2.26 -32.27 -0.92
C LEU A 410 -2.85 -33.55 -1.55
N SER A 411 -3.20 -34.49 -0.71
CA SER A 411 -3.73 -35.81 -1.09
C SER A 411 -5.14 -36.07 -0.59
N LYS A 412 -5.66 -35.19 0.28
CA LYS A 412 -7.00 -35.33 0.85
C LYS A 412 -7.60 -33.95 1.14
N ILE A 413 -8.83 -33.75 0.69
CA ILE A 413 -9.70 -32.63 1.08
C ILE A 413 -10.95 -33.23 1.72
N ILE A 414 -11.32 -32.74 2.91
CA ILE A 414 -12.54 -33.16 3.60
C ILE A 414 -13.62 -32.12 3.31
N PHE A 415 -14.61 -32.50 2.52
CA PHE A 415 -15.80 -31.68 2.26
C PHE A 415 -16.97 -32.10 3.15
N SER A 416 -18.03 -31.31 3.18
CA SER A 416 -19.36 -31.67 3.66
C SER A 416 -20.43 -31.15 2.70
N LYS A 417 -21.69 -31.52 2.90
CA LYS A 417 -22.79 -31.02 2.06
C LYS A 417 -23.03 -29.50 2.19
N LYS A 418 -22.34 -28.80 3.11
CA LYS A 418 -22.30 -27.33 3.20
C LYS A 418 -21.40 -26.73 2.11
N PHE A 419 -20.40 -27.49 1.63
CA PHE A 419 -19.63 -27.08 0.46
C PHE A 419 -20.51 -27.22 -0.77
N ASP A 420 -21.18 -26.15 -1.11
CA ASP A 420 -22.21 -26.06 -2.13
C ASP A 420 -21.74 -25.17 -3.28
N THR A 421 -21.69 -25.74 -4.49
CA THR A 421 -21.22 -25.01 -5.68
C THR A 421 -22.34 -24.52 -6.60
N SER A 422 -23.59 -24.57 -6.15
CA SER A 422 -24.78 -24.21 -6.97
C SER A 422 -24.77 -22.80 -7.54
N ASN A 423 -24.02 -21.88 -6.94
CA ASN A 423 -23.90 -20.49 -7.38
C ASN A 423 -22.57 -20.18 -8.07
N VAL A 424 -21.65 -21.15 -8.16
CA VAL A 424 -20.33 -20.94 -8.77
C VAL A 424 -20.47 -20.82 -10.29
N VAL A 425 -19.81 -19.80 -10.86
CA VAL A 425 -19.80 -19.54 -12.31
C VAL A 425 -18.44 -19.80 -12.95
N ASP A 426 -17.36 -19.82 -12.18
CA ASP A 426 -15.98 -20.04 -12.67
C ASP A 426 -15.25 -21.10 -11.83
N MET A 427 -14.89 -22.23 -12.47
CA MET A 427 -14.11 -23.33 -11.91
C MET A 427 -12.80 -23.59 -12.69
N GLN A 428 -12.31 -22.60 -13.44
CA GLN A 428 -11.06 -22.75 -14.18
C GLN A 428 -9.92 -23.18 -13.25
N TYR A 429 -9.14 -24.20 -13.62
CA TYR A 429 -8.02 -24.72 -12.85
C TYR A 429 -8.35 -25.20 -11.42
N MET A 430 -9.63 -25.36 -11.02
CA MET A 430 -10.00 -25.57 -9.62
C MET A 430 -9.23 -26.70 -8.94
N PHE A 431 -9.02 -27.81 -9.63
CA PHE A 431 -8.26 -29.00 -9.19
C PHE A 431 -7.05 -29.29 -10.08
N GLY A 432 -6.54 -28.27 -10.79
CA GLY A 432 -5.42 -28.43 -11.70
C GLY A 432 -4.12 -28.69 -10.94
N SER A 433 -3.26 -29.55 -11.49
CA SER A 433 -1.92 -29.85 -10.96
C SER A 433 -1.89 -30.24 -9.47
N MET A 434 -2.84 -31.08 -9.01
CA MET A 434 -2.85 -31.69 -7.67
C MET A 434 -1.98 -32.96 -7.70
N CYS A 435 -0.68 -32.79 -7.41
CA CYS A 435 0.33 -33.82 -7.75
C CYS A 435 0.31 -35.08 -6.89
N ALA A 436 -0.28 -35.05 -5.70
CA ALA A 436 -0.37 -36.22 -4.82
C ALA A 436 -1.78 -36.80 -4.73
N TYR A 437 -2.77 -36.20 -5.36
CA TYR A 437 -4.18 -36.56 -5.23
C TYR A 437 -4.54 -37.71 -6.16
N LYS A 438 -4.84 -38.89 -5.60
CA LYS A 438 -5.15 -40.11 -6.38
C LYS A 438 -6.63 -40.26 -6.69
N GLU A 439 -7.48 -40.05 -5.72
CA GLU A 439 -8.93 -40.22 -5.83
C GLU A 439 -9.66 -39.00 -5.32
N LEU A 440 -10.31 -38.24 -6.21
CA LEU A 440 -11.09 -37.06 -5.87
C LEU A 440 -12.56 -37.45 -5.66
N ASP A 441 -13.03 -37.35 -4.41
CA ASP A 441 -14.42 -37.65 -4.06
C ASP A 441 -15.25 -36.38 -3.90
N LEU A 442 -16.03 -36.04 -4.91
CA LEU A 442 -16.93 -34.89 -4.90
C LEU A 442 -18.32 -35.22 -4.34
N THR A 443 -18.60 -36.52 -4.03
CA THR A 443 -19.91 -36.93 -3.49
C THR A 443 -20.13 -36.52 -2.05
N THR A 444 -19.08 -36.14 -1.32
CA THR A 444 -19.18 -35.60 0.06
C THR A 444 -19.60 -34.13 0.11
N ALA A 445 -19.47 -33.40 -1.01
CA ALA A 445 -19.93 -32.03 -1.20
C ALA A 445 -21.34 -31.98 -1.85
N ASN A 446 -21.99 -30.82 -1.88
CA ASN A 446 -23.10 -30.53 -2.78
C ASN A 446 -22.53 -29.92 -4.07
N PHE A 447 -21.91 -30.78 -4.91
CA PHE A 447 -21.16 -30.34 -6.06
C PHE A 447 -22.08 -30.19 -7.28
N LYS A 448 -22.50 -28.97 -7.60
CA LYS A 448 -23.40 -28.61 -8.71
C LYS A 448 -22.69 -27.71 -9.70
N THR A 449 -23.01 -27.86 -10.99
CA THR A 449 -22.31 -27.13 -12.06
C THR A 449 -23.25 -26.39 -13.02
N SER A 450 -24.54 -26.32 -12.72
CA SER A 450 -25.55 -25.75 -13.63
C SER A 450 -25.34 -24.28 -14.01
N LYS A 451 -24.55 -23.52 -13.21
CA LYS A 451 -24.19 -22.12 -13.49
C LYS A 451 -22.75 -21.95 -13.97
N VAL A 452 -21.96 -23.03 -14.01
CA VAL A 452 -20.56 -22.94 -14.37
C VAL A 452 -20.39 -22.76 -15.87
N GLY A 453 -19.86 -21.61 -16.29
CA GLY A 453 -19.53 -21.30 -17.67
C GLY A 453 -18.09 -21.69 -18.05
N HIS A 454 -17.18 -21.81 -17.08
CA HIS A 454 -15.74 -21.98 -17.30
C HIS A 454 -15.18 -23.18 -16.56
N PHE A 455 -14.76 -24.22 -17.31
CA PHE A 455 -14.11 -25.44 -16.83
C PHE A 455 -12.66 -25.60 -17.35
N ASP A 456 -12.08 -24.57 -17.99
CA ASP A 456 -10.76 -24.66 -18.60
C ASP A 456 -9.73 -25.17 -17.59
N PHE A 457 -8.95 -26.17 -18.00
CA PHE A 457 -7.88 -26.73 -17.17
C PHE A 457 -8.32 -27.25 -15.79
N MET A 458 -9.60 -27.50 -15.54
CA MET A 458 -10.13 -27.79 -14.21
C MET A 458 -9.43 -28.96 -13.52
N PHE A 459 -9.04 -29.98 -14.27
CA PHE A 459 -8.33 -31.18 -13.80
C PHE A 459 -7.01 -31.38 -14.54
N GLU A 460 -6.41 -30.35 -15.12
CA GLU A 460 -5.14 -30.47 -15.84
C GLU A 460 -3.98 -30.90 -14.92
N ASN A 461 -2.90 -31.45 -15.50
CA ASN A 461 -1.71 -31.83 -14.75
C ASN A 461 -0.42 -31.44 -15.50
N THR A 462 -0.22 -30.13 -15.68
CA THR A 462 0.92 -29.61 -16.44
C THR A 462 2.13 -29.30 -15.57
N ARG A 463 1.94 -29.16 -14.24
CA ARG A 463 3.00 -28.78 -13.29
C ARG A 463 3.55 -29.96 -12.48
N CYS A 464 2.92 -31.11 -12.53
CA CYS A 464 3.40 -32.30 -11.83
C CYS A 464 4.35 -33.10 -12.71
N THR A 465 5.43 -33.59 -12.15
CA THR A 465 6.40 -34.46 -12.86
C THR A 465 5.78 -35.82 -13.23
N THR A 466 4.84 -36.30 -12.41
CA THR A 466 4.07 -37.52 -12.65
C THR A 466 2.61 -37.28 -12.33
N PRO A 467 1.66 -37.71 -13.17
CA PRO A 467 0.23 -37.64 -12.84
C PRO A 467 -0.05 -38.59 -11.67
N ALA A 468 -0.97 -38.22 -10.79
CA ALA A 468 -1.39 -39.02 -9.66
C ALA A 468 -2.88 -39.36 -9.70
N LEU A 469 -3.72 -38.52 -10.31
CA LEU A 469 -5.17 -38.68 -10.30
C LEU A 469 -5.62 -39.89 -11.12
N GLU A 470 -6.21 -40.87 -10.44
CA GLU A 470 -6.67 -42.12 -11.01
C GLU A 470 -8.20 -42.14 -11.16
N LYS A 471 -8.94 -41.52 -10.21
CA LYS A 471 -10.41 -41.52 -10.19
C LYS A 471 -11.01 -40.22 -9.70
N ILE A 472 -12.18 -39.87 -10.26
CA ILE A 472 -13.05 -38.78 -9.79
C ILE A 472 -14.43 -39.38 -9.53
N TYR A 473 -14.88 -39.35 -8.29
CA TYR A 473 -16.20 -39.84 -7.89
C TYR A 473 -17.22 -38.70 -7.87
N VAL A 474 -18.38 -38.95 -8.50
CA VAL A 474 -19.50 -38.00 -8.58
C VAL A 474 -20.84 -38.72 -8.35
N GLU A 475 -21.87 -37.96 -7.96
CA GLU A 475 -23.27 -38.45 -7.87
C GLU A 475 -24.00 -38.41 -9.22
N GLU A 476 -23.61 -37.48 -10.11
CA GLU A 476 -24.23 -37.20 -11.40
C GLU A 476 -23.23 -36.63 -12.40
N ASP A 477 -23.59 -36.57 -13.68
CA ASP A 477 -22.84 -35.83 -14.69
C ASP A 477 -22.76 -34.35 -14.33
N PHE A 478 -21.68 -33.70 -14.75
CA PHE A 478 -21.66 -32.24 -14.66
C PHE A 478 -22.67 -31.63 -15.64
N ASP A 479 -23.47 -30.71 -15.16
CA ASP A 479 -24.32 -29.89 -16.01
C ASP A 479 -23.45 -28.84 -16.71
N ILE A 480 -23.40 -28.92 -18.03
CA ILE A 480 -22.59 -28.05 -18.87
C ILE A 480 -23.45 -27.03 -19.66
N THR A 481 -24.74 -26.88 -19.34
CA THR A 481 -25.66 -26.03 -20.09
C THR A 481 -25.25 -24.56 -20.05
N ALA A 482 -24.73 -24.07 -18.95
CA ALA A 482 -24.24 -22.69 -18.82
C ALA A 482 -23.02 -22.39 -19.72
N THR A 483 -22.30 -23.39 -20.21
CA THR A 483 -21.17 -23.16 -21.12
C THR A 483 -21.58 -22.63 -22.49
N THR A 484 -22.86 -22.68 -22.81
CA THR A 484 -23.45 -22.20 -24.08
C THR A 484 -24.36 -20.97 -23.89
N ASP A 485 -24.51 -20.49 -22.65
CA ASP A 485 -25.31 -19.32 -22.32
C ASP A 485 -24.59 -18.02 -22.73
N PRO A 486 -25.12 -17.27 -23.72
CA PRO A 486 -24.50 -16.03 -24.16
C PRO A 486 -24.60 -14.88 -23.14
N SER A 487 -25.41 -15.01 -22.07
CA SER A 487 -25.50 -14.03 -20.99
C SER A 487 -24.35 -14.16 -19.95
N VAL A 488 -23.75 -15.32 -19.85
CA VAL A 488 -22.50 -15.56 -19.14
C VAL A 488 -21.41 -15.24 -20.14
N ALA A 489 -20.73 -14.08 -20.08
CA ALA A 489 -19.75 -13.56 -21.07
C ALA A 489 -18.78 -14.65 -21.62
N PHE A 490 -19.32 -15.56 -22.41
CA PHE A 490 -18.70 -16.82 -22.81
C PHE A 490 -18.02 -16.66 -24.17
N ASN A 491 -16.71 -16.96 -24.19
CA ASN A 491 -15.99 -17.12 -25.45
C ASN A 491 -15.95 -18.63 -25.77
N PRO A 492 -16.50 -19.12 -26.91
CA PRO A 492 -16.46 -20.53 -27.30
C PRO A 492 -15.04 -21.12 -27.47
N ALA A 493 -14.00 -20.30 -27.37
CA ALA A 493 -12.61 -20.75 -27.27
C ALA A 493 -12.26 -21.36 -25.91
N TYR A 494 -13.08 -21.16 -24.89
CA TYR A 494 -12.88 -21.70 -23.53
C TYR A 494 -13.41 -23.14 -23.40
N ASN A 495 -13.28 -23.71 -22.19
CA ASN A 495 -13.63 -25.10 -21.86
C ASN A 495 -12.77 -26.13 -22.60
N LYS A 496 -11.47 -25.82 -22.72
CA LYS A 496 -10.45 -26.69 -23.31
C LYS A 496 -9.43 -27.15 -22.28
N TYR A 497 -8.69 -28.19 -22.64
CA TYR A 497 -7.56 -28.69 -21.86
C TYR A 497 -7.95 -29.17 -20.45
N ILE A 498 -9.22 -29.48 -20.21
CA ILE A 498 -9.79 -29.79 -18.89
C ILE A 498 -9.02 -30.91 -18.20
N PHE A 499 -8.59 -31.95 -18.94
CA PHE A 499 -7.90 -33.13 -18.43
C PHE A 499 -6.47 -33.26 -18.98
N THR A 500 -5.86 -32.22 -19.47
CA THR A 500 -4.50 -32.26 -20.05
C THR A 500 -3.53 -32.98 -19.13
N ASN A 501 -2.74 -33.90 -19.68
CA ASN A 501 -1.73 -34.75 -19.00
C ASN A 501 -2.27 -35.68 -17.91
N GLN A 502 -3.59 -35.91 -17.78
CA GLN A 502 -4.17 -36.89 -16.85
C GLN A 502 -4.12 -38.32 -17.43
N THR A 503 -2.92 -38.85 -17.58
CA THR A 503 -2.69 -40.15 -18.25
C THR A 503 -3.10 -41.38 -17.44
N LEU A 504 -3.23 -41.26 -16.11
CA LEU A 504 -3.67 -42.34 -15.22
C LEU A 504 -5.18 -42.35 -15.00
N LEU A 505 -5.88 -41.23 -15.27
CA LEU A 505 -7.31 -41.10 -15.00
C LEU A 505 -8.15 -42.08 -15.82
N ARG A 506 -9.04 -42.81 -15.15
CA ARG A 506 -9.98 -43.77 -15.75
C ARG A 506 -11.40 -43.55 -15.24
N GLY A 507 -12.37 -43.64 -16.13
CA GLY A 507 -13.77 -43.69 -15.77
C GLY A 507 -14.16 -44.99 -15.08
N GLY A 508 -15.38 -45.05 -14.54
CA GLY A 508 -15.90 -46.19 -13.77
C GLY A 508 -15.90 -47.55 -14.51
N ASN A 509 -16.05 -47.52 -15.83
CA ASN A 509 -15.97 -48.72 -16.71
C ASN A 509 -14.65 -48.80 -17.48
N GLY A 510 -13.60 -48.10 -17.03
CA GLY A 510 -12.29 -48.08 -17.66
C GLY A 510 -12.15 -47.12 -18.84
N GLY A 511 -13.11 -46.22 -19.03
CA GLY A 511 -13.06 -45.19 -20.09
C GLY A 511 -11.85 -44.28 -19.97
N TYR A 512 -11.15 -44.05 -21.08
CA TYR A 512 -10.02 -43.12 -21.15
C TYR A 512 -9.84 -42.56 -22.56
N TRP A 513 -9.12 -41.49 -22.71
CA TRP A 513 -8.67 -40.94 -23.99
C TRP A 513 -7.16 -41.16 -24.15
N THR A 514 -6.75 -41.52 -25.36
CA THR A 514 -5.32 -41.73 -25.70
C THR A 514 -4.54 -40.42 -25.48
N ASN A 515 -5.14 -39.29 -25.87
CA ASN A 515 -4.71 -37.96 -25.48
C ASN A 515 -5.77 -37.38 -24.55
N PRO A 516 -5.51 -37.23 -23.23
CA PRO A 516 -6.48 -36.71 -22.27
C PRO A 516 -7.02 -35.29 -22.59
N ALA A 517 -6.24 -34.48 -23.30
CA ALA A 517 -6.69 -33.14 -23.71
C ALA A 517 -7.90 -33.18 -24.68
N ASP A 518 -8.10 -34.27 -25.40
CA ASP A 518 -9.21 -34.43 -26.36
C ASP A 518 -10.57 -34.68 -25.67
N ALA A 519 -10.55 -35.03 -24.38
CA ALA A 519 -11.78 -35.31 -23.63
C ALA A 519 -12.67 -34.09 -23.47
N ASN A 520 -12.07 -32.91 -23.19
CA ASN A 520 -12.78 -31.65 -22.99
C ASN A 520 -14.09 -31.80 -22.16
N LEU A 521 -15.19 -31.19 -22.58
CA LEU A 521 -16.50 -31.31 -21.91
C LEU A 521 -17.06 -32.74 -21.90
N ASP A 522 -16.72 -33.60 -22.89
CA ASP A 522 -17.16 -34.99 -22.94
C ASP A 522 -16.59 -35.82 -21.79
N GLY A 523 -15.46 -35.44 -21.23
CA GLY A 523 -14.86 -36.06 -20.05
C GLY A 523 -15.63 -35.82 -18.75
N LEU A 524 -16.43 -34.75 -18.69
CA LEU A 524 -17.17 -34.30 -17.49
C LEU A 524 -18.47 -35.11 -17.25
N ARG A 525 -18.45 -36.41 -17.56
CA ARG A 525 -19.59 -37.28 -17.39
C ARG A 525 -19.19 -38.66 -16.85
N ILE A 526 -20.16 -39.35 -16.28
CA ILE A 526 -19.99 -40.72 -15.77
C ILE A 526 -19.75 -41.65 -16.94
N ASP A 527 -18.72 -42.49 -16.79
CA ASP A 527 -18.37 -43.54 -17.74
C ASP A 527 -19.36 -44.71 -17.64
N GLN A 528 -20.06 -44.98 -18.72
CA GLN A 528 -21.08 -46.03 -18.84
C GLN A 528 -20.89 -46.82 -20.14
N PRO A 529 -21.41 -48.05 -20.23
CA PRO A 529 -21.42 -48.78 -21.49
C PRO A 529 -22.01 -47.98 -22.64
N GLY A 530 -21.22 -47.74 -23.69
CA GLY A 530 -21.63 -46.95 -24.85
C GLY A 530 -21.51 -45.43 -24.69
N ARG A 531 -21.18 -44.93 -23.50
CA ARG A 531 -20.98 -43.49 -23.24
C ARG A 531 -19.72 -43.26 -22.40
N LYS A 532 -18.62 -42.98 -23.05
CA LYS A 532 -17.33 -42.74 -22.44
C LYS A 532 -17.30 -41.42 -21.62
N GLY A 533 -16.73 -41.48 -20.41
CA GLY A 533 -16.51 -40.37 -19.50
C GLY A 533 -15.30 -40.61 -18.60
N TYR A 534 -14.89 -39.62 -17.82
CA TYR A 534 -13.84 -39.80 -16.82
C TYR A 534 -14.37 -39.99 -15.39
N PHE A 535 -15.68 -39.79 -15.18
CA PHE A 535 -16.24 -39.91 -13.84
C PHE A 535 -16.64 -41.33 -13.48
N THR A 536 -16.54 -41.64 -12.20
CA THR A 536 -17.01 -42.88 -11.58
C THR A 536 -18.25 -42.54 -10.74
N LEU A 537 -19.38 -43.22 -11.02
CA LEU A 537 -20.58 -43.09 -10.20
C LEU A 537 -20.32 -43.63 -8.80
N LYS A 538 -20.60 -42.86 -7.80
CA LYS A 538 -20.62 -43.28 -6.40
C LYS A 538 -21.89 -42.75 -5.75
N THR A 539 -22.78 -43.65 -5.36
CA THR A 539 -23.95 -43.32 -4.58
C THR A 539 -23.55 -43.11 -3.12
N PRO A 540 -24.16 -42.16 -2.39
CA PRO A 540 -23.85 -41.85 -1.00
C PRO A 540 -23.95 -43.01 -0.04
#